data_c0a861742da97136c4966593b966f84a
#
_entry.id   c0a861742da97136c4966593b966f84a
#
_cell.length_a   1.000
_cell.length_b   1.000
_cell.length_c   1.000
_cell.angle_alpha   90.00
_cell.angle_beta   90.00
_cell.angle_gamma   90.00
#
_symmetry.space_group_name_H-M   'P 1'
#
loop_
_entity.id
_entity.type
_entity.pdbx_description
1 polymer ?
#
loop_
_entity_poly.entity_id
_entity_poly.type
_entity_poly.pdbx_seq_one_letter_code
_entity_poly.pdbx_strand_id
1 'polypeptide(L)'
;EVQIIQRLKELQQNIGCSILFISHHLGVIAELCNYVVVMYGGEIVETGSVRDVFHRASHPYTQKLLECDPARIKEVTNTLPTIPGEVPDLVRLPNGCIFADRCQQSVQQCRDSEPELTYITAEHSARCPYSSHPVNR
;
A
#
# COMPACT_ATOMS: atom_id res chain seq x y z
N GLU A 1 -0.41 -13.27 18.81
CA GLU A 1 -0.94 -12.85 17.48
C GLU A 1 -1.31 -14.05 16.61
N VAL A 2 -0.45 -15.05 16.41
CA VAL A 2 -0.69 -16.21 15.54
C VAL A 2 -2.01 -16.94 15.88
N GLN A 3 -2.32 -17.13 17.15
CA GLN A 3 -3.54 -17.81 17.59
C GLN A 3 -4.81 -17.04 17.21
N ILE A 4 -4.78 -15.70 17.22
CA ILE A 4 -5.93 -14.86 16.85
C ILE A 4 -6.18 -14.98 15.34
N ILE A 5 -5.15 -14.93 14.53
CA ILE A 5 -5.23 -15.08 13.07
C ILE A 5 -5.84 -16.43 12.72
N GLN A 6 -5.37 -17.50 13.37
CA GLN A 6 -5.90 -18.85 13.15
C GLN A 6 -7.40 -18.93 13.50
N ARG A 7 -7.82 -18.34 14.63
CA ARG A 7 -9.23 -18.30 15.03
C ARG A 7 -10.10 -17.50 14.06
N LEU A 8 -9.60 -16.39 13.52
CA LEU A 8 -10.32 -15.62 12.52
C LEU A 8 -10.52 -16.41 11.22
N LYS A 9 -9.49 -17.15 10.78
CA LYS A 9 -9.59 -18.04 9.61
C LYS A 9 -10.62 -19.16 9.83
N GLU A 10 -10.58 -19.81 10.98
CA GLU A 10 -11.55 -20.85 11.37
C GLU A 10 -12.98 -20.29 11.39
N LEU A 11 -13.17 -19.10 11.97
CA LEU A 11 -14.46 -18.43 12.02
C LEU A 11 -14.98 -18.11 10.61
N GLN A 12 -14.14 -17.55 9.75
CA GLN A 12 -14.48 -17.25 8.36
C GLN A 12 -14.94 -18.50 7.60
N GLN A 13 -14.19 -19.60 7.73
CA GLN A 13 -14.51 -20.87 7.08
C GLN A 13 -15.82 -21.47 7.61
N ASN A 14 -16.04 -21.45 8.93
CA ASN A 14 -17.19 -22.07 9.56
C ASN A 14 -18.50 -21.30 9.33
N ILE A 15 -18.44 -19.97 9.28
CA ILE A 15 -19.61 -19.11 9.14
C ILE A 15 -19.83 -18.67 7.68
N GLY A 16 -18.77 -18.73 6.83
CA GLY A 16 -18.84 -18.26 5.45
C GLY A 16 -18.97 -16.74 5.33
N CYS A 17 -18.42 -15.97 6.30
CA CYS A 17 -18.48 -14.51 6.31
C CYS A 17 -17.27 -13.89 5.60
N SER A 18 -17.45 -12.64 5.18
CA SER A 18 -16.33 -11.78 4.78
C SER A 18 -15.83 -10.99 5.99
N ILE A 19 -14.50 -10.82 6.07
CA ILE A 19 -13.85 -10.06 7.15
C ILE A 19 -13.19 -8.83 6.55
N LEU A 20 -13.56 -7.64 7.02
CA LEU A 20 -12.81 -6.42 6.78
C LEU A 20 -11.80 -6.24 7.92
N PHE A 21 -10.51 -6.32 7.58
CA PHE A 21 -9.42 -6.22 8.55
C PHE A 21 -8.59 -4.95 8.29
N ILE A 22 -8.50 -4.08 9.28
CA ILE A 22 -7.71 -2.84 9.20
C ILE A 22 -6.49 -2.96 10.10
N SER A 23 -5.30 -2.86 9.51
CA SER A 23 -4.04 -2.99 10.24
C SER A 23 -2.91 -2.27 9.50
N HIS A 24 -1.86 -1.93 10.24
CA HIS A 24 -0.58 -1.49 9.68
C HIS A 24 0.48 -2.61 9.70
N HIS A 25 0.13 -3.80 10.19
CA HIS A 25 1.01 -4.96 10.21
C HIS A 25 0.91 -5.75 8.90
N LEU A 26 1.86 -5.53 8.01
CA LEU A 26 1.88 -6.14 6.67
C LEU A 26 1.91 -7.67 6.71
N GLY A 27 2.64 -8.27 7.65
CA GLY A 27 2.68 -9.73 7.83
C GLY A 27 1.31 -10.33 8.13
N VAL A 28 0.51 -9.68 8.98
CA VAL A 28 -0.86 -10.13 9.31
C VAL A 28 -1.78 -10.01 8.09
N ILE A 29 -1.67 -8.91 7.35
CA ILE A 29 -2.45 -8.71 6.12
C ILE A 29 -2.09 -9.78 5.09
N ALA A 30 -0.80 -10.05 4.89
CA ALA A 30 -0.33 -11.06 3.96
C ALA A 30 -0.85 -12.47 4.29
N GLU A 31 -1.02 -12.77 5.58
CA GLU A 31 -1.46 -14.07 6.04
C GLU A 31 -2.99 -14.24 6.03
N LEU A 32 -3.73 -13.18 6.40
CA LEU A 32 -5.18 -13.25 6.64
C LEU A 32 -6.01 -12.87 5.42
N CYS A 33 -5.55 -11.89 4.63
CA CYS A 33 -6.36 -11.27 3.59
C CYS A 33 -6.15 -11.90 2.20
N ASN A 34 -7.19 -11.82 1.37
CA ASN A 34 -7.11 -12.19 -0.05
C ASN A 34 -6.91 -10.95 -0.93
N TYR A 35 -7.48 -9.83 -0.52
CA TYR A 35 -7.49 -8.56 -1.23
C TYR A 35 -7.07 -7.43 -0.30
N VAL A 36 -6.33 -6.47 -0.82
CA VAL A 36 -5.77 -5.36 -0.04
C VAL A 36 -6.17 -4.03 -0.65
N VAL A 37 -6.50 -3.10 0.22
CA VAL A 37 -6.70 -1.69 -0.09
C VAL A 37 -5.66 -0.90 0.70
N VAL A 38 -4.75 -0.25 0.00
CA VAL A 38 -3.72 0.61 0.60
C VAL A 38 -4.24 2.04 0.63
N MET A 39 -4.19 2.63 1.82
CA MET A 39 -4.64 4.00 2.05
C MET A 39 -3.49 4.89 2.51
N TYR A 40 -3.47 6.13 2.05
CA TYR A 40 -2.56 7.17 2.49
C TYR A 40 -3.31 8.49 2.64
N GLY A 41 -3.19 9.13 3.80
CA GLY A 41 -3.84 10.42 4.04
C GLY A 41 -5.36 10.42 3.86
N GLY A 42 -6.05 9.29 4.07
CA GLY A 42 -7.49 9.14 3.87
C GLY A 42 -7.90 8.74 2.46
N GLU A 43 -6.99 8.69 1.50
CA GLU A 43 -7.25 8.29 0.12
C GLU A 43 -6.78 6.87 -0.19
N ILE A 44 -7.52 6.20 -1.06
CA ILE A 44 -7.10 4.90 -1.60
C ILE A 44 -6.06 5.15 -2.69
N VAL A 45 -4.85 4.64 -2.49
CA VAL A 45 -3.74 4.82 -3.42
C VAL A 45 -3.44 3.59 -4.27
N GLU A 46 -3.75 2.40 -3.76
CA GLU A 46 -3.58 1.14 -4.49
C GLU A 46 -4.55 0.09 -3.99
N THR A 47 -5.08 -0.75 -4.88
CA THR A 47 -5.89 -1.91 -4.51
C THR A 47 -5.50 -3.12 -5.36
N GLY A 48 -5.60 -4.31 -4.79
CA GLY A 48 -5.30 -5.53 -5.53
C GLY A 48 -5.33 -6.79 -4.69
N SER A 49 -5.09 -7.93 -5.33
CA SER A 49 -4.82 -9.15 -4.58
C SER A 49 -3.61 -8.96 -3.66
N VAL A 50 -3.55 -9.69 -2.55
CA VAL A 50 -2.36 -9.70 -1.68
C VAL A 50 -1.11 -9.97 -2.50
N ARG A 51 -1.16 -10.91 -3.44
CA ARG A 51 -0.04 -11.24 -4.31
C ARG A 51 0.41 -10.05 -5.15
N ASP A 52 -0.54 -9.31 -5.76
CA ASP A 52 -0.21 -8.17 -6.62
C ASP A 52 0.38 -7.03 -5.81
N VAL A 53 -0.28 -6.63 -4.73
CA VAL A 53 0.17 -5.52 -3.89
C VAL A 53 1.53 -5.82 -3.24
N PHE A 54 1.76 -7.06 -2.75
CA PHE A 54 3.00 -7.40 -2.07
C PHE A 54 4.19 -7.67 -3.00
N HIS A 55 3.96 -8.14 -4.22
CA HIS A 55 5.04 -8.52 -5.15
C HIS A 55 5.14 -7.62 -6.38
N ARG A 56 4.09 -6.87 -6.69
CA ARG A 56 3.99 -6.02 -7.89
C ARG A 56 3.41 -4.64 -7.55
N ALA A 57 3.73 -4.13 -6.35
CA ALA A 57 3.29 -2.81 -5.93
C ALA A 57 3.56 -1.76 -7.00
N SER A 58 2.56 -1.00 -7.34
CA SER A 58 2.60 -0.03 -8.45
C SER A 58 2.62 1.41 -7.97
N HIS A 59 2.01 1.70 -6.82
CA HIS A 59 2.06 3.02 -6.24
C HIS A 59 3.37 3.24 -5.45
N PRO A 60 4.08 4.37 -5.63
CA PRO A 60 5.34 4.64 -4.93
C PRO A 60 5.24 4.57 -3.41
N TYR A 61 4.11 4.97 -2.82
CA TYR A 61 3.89 4.81 -1.38
C TYR A 61 3.86 3.35 -0.96
N THR A 62 3.13 2.49 -1.69
CA THR A 62 3.06 1.05 -1.39
C THR A 62 4.43 0.40 -1.48
N GLN A 63 5.22 0.76 -2.49
CA GLN A 63 6.60 0.28 -2.65
C GLN A 63 7.45 0.64 -1.43
N LYS A 64 7.39 1.91 -1.01
CA LYS A 64 8.13 2.39 0.17
C LYS A 64 7.64 1.75 1.47
N LEU A 65 6.32 1.57 1.61
CA LEU A 65 5.74 0.89 2.77
C LEU A 65 6.26 -0.55 2.90
N LEU A 66 6.33 -1.28 1.79
CA LEU A 66 6.86 -2.64 1.74
C LEU A 66 8.38 -2.70 1.97
N GLU A 67 9.14 -1.69 1.53
CA GLU A 67 10.57 -1.58 1.81
C GLU A 67 10.85 -1.34 3.30
N CYS A 68 9.94 -0.68 4.01
CA CYS A 68 10.04 -0.43 5.46
C CYS A 68 9.59 -1.63 6.31
N ASP A 69 9.12 -2.73 5.72
CA ASP A 69 8.69 -3.92 6.46
C ASP A 69 9.89 -4.66 7.05
N PRO A 70 10.02 -4.76 8.39
CA PRO A 70 11.13 -5.44 9.04
C PRO A 70 11.29 -6.90 8.60
N ALA A 71 10.21 -7.58 8.23
CA ALA A 71 10.23 -8.96 7.76
C ALA A 71 10.95 -9.12 6.40
N ARG A 72 11.11 -8.04 5.64
CA ARG A 72 11.79 -8.01 4.34
C ARG A 72 13.26 -7.58 4.41
N ILE A 73 13.68 -7.04 5.56
CA ILE A 73 15.07 -6.60 5.77
C ILE A 73 15.94 -7.82 5.98
N LYS A 74 16.76 -8.15 4.99
CA LYS A 74 17.63 -9.36 5.00
C LYS A 74 18.97 -9.13 5.70
N GLU A 75 19.41 -7.89 5.84
CA GLU A 75 20.68 -7.53 6.43
C GLU A 75 20.51 -6.73 7.70
N VAL A 76 21.37 -6.96 8.68
CA VAL A 76 21.41 -6.15 9.91
C VAL A 76 21.94 -4.77 9.52
N THR A 77 21.05 -3.81 9.41
CA THR A 77 21.40 -2.41 9.12
C THR A 77 21.26 -1.56 10.38
N ASN A 78 22.20 -0.65 10.59
CA ASN A 78 22.11 0.32 11.70
C ASN A 78 21.02 1.38 11.49
N THR A 79 20.43 1.44 10.29
CA THR A 79 19.39 2.41 9.94
C THR A 79 18.25 1.67 9.25
N LEU A 80 17.07 1.71 9.86
CA LEU A 80 15.87 1.15 9.24
C LEU A 80 15.42 2.05 8.07
N PRO A 81 14.93 1.48 6.97
CA PRO A 81 14.31 2.25 5.91
C PRO A 81 13.13 3.04 6.45
N THR A 82 13.03 4.29 6.07
CA THR A 82 11.94 5.19 6.44
C THR A 82 11.40 5.89 5.20
N ILE A 83 10.14 6.30 5.26
CA ILE A 83 9.55 7.17 4.25
C ILE A 83 9.84 8.62 4.67
N PRO A 84 10.74 9.34 4.00
CA PRO A 84 11.12 10.70 4.40
C PRO A 84 9.95 11.69 4.23
N GLY A 85 10.04 12.82 4.92
CA GLY A 85 9.03 13.88 4.89
C GLY A 85 7.88 13.66 5.85
N GLU A 86 7.00 14.63 5.93
CA GLU A 86 5.84 14.64 6.81
C GLU A 86 4.56 14.18 6.09
N VAL A 87 3.62 13.64 6.84
CA VAL A 87 2.29 13.33 6.32
C VAL A 87 1.58 14.65 5.98
N PRO A 88 0.83 14.73 4.87
CA PRO A 88 0.14 15.96 4.49
C PRO A 88 -0.86 16.41 5.56
N ASP A 89 -1.08 17.71 5.62
CA ASP A 89 -2.15 18.28 6.45
C ASP A 89 -3.50 17.81 5.90
N LEU A 90 -4.19 16.99 6.69
CA LEU A 90 -5.49 16.43 6.30
C LEU A 90 -6.62 17.48 6.29
N VAL A 91 -6.39 18.67 6.81
CA VAL A 91 -7.32 19.80 6.74
C VAL A 91 -7.16 20.59 5.44
N ARG A 92 -5.92 20.62 4.92
CA ARG A 92 -5.56 21.33 3.68
C ARG A 92 -4.91 20.36 2.70
N LEU A 93 -5.76 19.53 2.09
CA LEU A 93 -5.28 18.55 1.12
C LEU A 93 -4.66 19.25 -0.10
N PRO A 94 -3.58 18.67 -0.67
CA PRO A 94 -3.01 19.18 -1.90
C PRO A 94 -3.99 19.03 -3.08
N ASN A 95 -3.87 19.87 -4.09
CA ASN A 95 -4.69 19.76 -5.30
C ASN A 95 -4.31 18.56 -6.19
N GLY A 96 -3.10 18.02 -6.00
CA GLY A 96 -2.57 16.91 -6.77
C GLY A 96 -2.51 15.61 -5.97
N CYS A 97 -1.59 14.75 -6.36
CA CYS A 97 -1.37 13.48 -5.66
C CYS A 97 -1.01 13.72 -4.19
N ILE A 98 -1.77 13.10 -3.29
CA ILE A 98 -1.59 13.25 -1.84
C ILE A 98 -0.20 12.80 -1.35
N PHE A 99 0.49 11.94 -2.09
CA PHE A 99 1.84 11.48 -1.78
C PHE A 99 2.95 12.28 -2.49
N ALA A 100 2.63 13.25 -3.35
CA ALA A 100 3.59 13.94 -4.22
C ALA A 100 4.79 14.53 -3.48
N ASP A 101 4.61 15.11 -2.29
CA ASP A 101 5.68 15.76 -1.52
C ASP A 101 6.70 14.78 -0.93
N ARG A 102 6.31 13.51 -0.76
CA ARG A 102 7.17 12.44 -0.25
C ARG A 102 7.59 11.47 -1.36
N CYS A 103 7.09 11.65 -2.57
CA CYS A 103 7.36 10.78 -3.70
C CYS A 103 8.65 11.17 -4.40
N GLN A 104 9.64 10.29 -4.43
CA GLN A 104 10.91 10.50 -5.13
C GLN A 104 10.76 10.54 -6.66
N GLN A 105 9.63 10.05 -7.18
CA GLN A 105 9.29 10.04 -8.61
C GLN A 105 8.31 11.17 -8.99
N SER A 106 8.02 12.08 -8.06
CA SER A 106 7.07 13.17 -8.28
C SER A 106 7.55 14.11 -9.38
N VAL A 107 6.63 14.43 -10.28
CA VAL A 107 6.80 15.45 -11.32
C VAL A 107 5.77 16.56 -11.13
N GLN A 108 5.88 17.65 -11.88
CA GLN A 108 4.98 18.79 -11.75
C GLN A 108 3.50 18.40 -11.91
N GLN A 109 3.19 17.55 -12.86
CA GLN A 109 1.82 17.05 -13.08
C GLN A 109 1.22 16.38 -11.84
N CYS A 110 2.03 15.68 -11.03
CA CYS A 110 1.58 15.07 -9.78
C CYS A 110 1.15 16.10 -8.73
N ARG A 111 1.59 17.36 -8.85
CA ARG A 111 1.25 18.46 -7.95
C ARG A 111 0.05 19.27 -8.43
N ASP A 112 -0.17 19.27 -9.75
CA ASP A 112 -1.16 20.13 -10.39
C ASP A 112 -2.57 19.51 -10.40
N SER A 113 -2.64 18.17 -10.45
CA SER A 113 -3.91 17.45 -10.53
C SER A 113 -3.89 16.13 -9.79
N GLU A 114 -5.02 15.79 -9.18
CA GLU A 114 -5.21 14.48 -8.53
C GLU A 114 -5.17 13.38 -9.60
N PRO A 115 -4.33 12.34 -9.41
CA PRO A 115 -4.27 11.22 -10.34
C PRO A 115 -5.55 10.39 -10.28
N GLU A 116 -6.03 9.99 -11.44
CA GLU A 116 -7.12 9.01 -11.53
C GLU A 116 -6.65 7.61 -11.12
N LEU A 117 -7.59 6.79 -10.67
CA LEU A 117 -7.34 5.38 -10.40
C LEU A 117 -7.14 4.65 -11.73
N THR A 118 -5.93 4.14 -11.96
CA THR A 118 -5.55 3.43 -13.18
C THR A 118 -5.57 1.93 -12.93
N TYR A 119 -6.30 1.18 -13.76
CA TYR A 119 -6.32 -0.28 -13.71
C TYR A 119 -5.09 -0.85 -14.43
N ILE A 120 -4.30 -1.63 -13.69
CA ILE A 120 -3.11 -2.34 -14.17
C ILE A 120 -3.52 -3.71 -14.70
N THR A 121 -4.43 -4.35 -13.95
CA THR A 121 -5.15 -5.57 -14.35
C THR A 121 -6.61 -5.41 -13.94
N ALA A 122 -7.45 -6.41 -14.24
CA ALA A 122 -8.86 -6.38 -13.84
C ALA A 122 -9.08 -6.24 -12.32
N GLU A 123 -8.12 -6.70 -11.52
CA GLU A 123 -8.22 -6.72 -10.06
C GLU A 123 -7.16 -5.87 -9.35
N HIS A 124 -6.24 -5.24 -10.09
CA HIS A 124 -5.16 -4.43 -9.54
C HIS A 124 -5.23 -3.02 -10.11
N SER A 125 -5.32 -2.03 -9.24
CA SER A 125 -5.35 -0.62 -9.63
C SER A 125 -4.53 0.25 -8.69
N ALA A 126 -4.01 1.35 -9.22
CA ALA A 126 -3.25 2.32 -8.46
C ALA A 126 -3.61 3.76 -8.88
N ARG A 127 -3.61 4.66 -7.92
CA ARG A 127 -3.82 6.10 -8.15
C ARG A 127 -2.47 6.77 -8.42
N CYS A 128 -1.86 6.40 -9.56
CA CYS A 128 -0.58 6.95 -9.99
C CYS A 128 -0.49 6.92 -11.52
N PRO A 129 -0.19 8.03 -12.21
CA PRO A 129 -0.10 8.06 -13.67
C PRO A 129 1.10 7.24 -14.22
N TYR A 130 2.03 6.87 -13.35
CA TYR A 130 3.22 6.09 -13.70
C TYR A 130 3.15 4.63 -13.22
N SER A 131 2.00 4.19 -12.73
CA SER A 131 1.79 2.84 -12.18
C SER A 131 1.99 1.70 -13.19
N SER A 132 1.91 1.98 -14.49
CA SER A 132 2.12 0.99 -15.57
C SER A 132 3.59 0.72 -15.90
N HIS A 133 4.53 1.41 -15.28
CA HIS A 133 5.95 1.18 -15.50
C HIS A 133 6.52 0.44 -14.29
N PRO A 134 6.73 -0.89 -14.38
CA PRO A 134 7.54 -1.57 -13.39
C PRO A 134 8.90 -0.90 -13.38
N VAL A 135 9.30 -0.39 -12.22
CA VAL A 135 10.69 0.08 -12.03
C VAL A 135 11.57 -1.14 -12.25
N ASN A 136 12.17 -1.24 -13.43
CA ASN A 136 13.20 -2.23 -13.72
C ASN A 136 14.34 -2.02 -12.70
N ARG A 137 14.49 -2.98 -11.79
CA ARG A 137 15.67 -3.15 -10.96
C ARG A 137 16.61 -4.14 -11.63
#